data_ce8e04b508b2eba2a8d65d93a082239a
#
_entry.id   ce8e04b508b2eba2a8d65d93a082239a
#
_cell.length_a   1.000
_cell.length_b   1.000
_cell.length_c   1.000
_cell.angle_alpha   90.00
_cell.angle_beta   90.00
_cell.angle_gamma   90.00
#
_symmetry.space_group_name_H-M   'P 1'
#
loop_
_entity.id
_entity.type
_entity.pdbx_description
1 polymer ?
#
loop_
_entity_poly.entity_id
_entity_poly.type
_entity_poly.pdbx_seq_one_letter_code
_entity_poly.pdbx_strand_id
1 'polypeptide(L)'
;MKIFVPLLAISALCGSATYAGLTAAAELVGNPKAAQVAMCVGCHGIPGYKASFPEVYQVPMLGGQSAKYIENALKEYQKGERKHPSMRGIAGSLSDQDMANLAAYYSQQK
;
A
#
# COMPACT_ATOMS: atom_id res chain seq x y z
N MET A 1 -16.24 -7.81 74.73
CA MET A 1 -16.14 -6.66 73.85
C MET A 1 -15.66 -7.14 72.49
N LYS A 2 -16.57 -7.30 71.52
CA LYS A 2 -16.30 -7.83 70.20
C LYS A 2 -16.04 -6.70 69.23
N ILE A 3 -14.82 -6.57 68.71
CA ILE A 3 -14.44 -5.56 67.75
C ILE A 3 -14.70 -6.12 66.35
N PHE A 4 -15.71 -5.60 65.68
CA PHE A 4 -15.98 -5.87 64.27
C PHE A 4 -15.08 -4.97 63.40
N VAL A 5 -14.20 -5.54 62.65
CA VAL A 5 -13.43 -4.86 61.61
C VAL A 5 -14.18 -5.01 60.29
N PRO A 6 -14.60 -3.95 59.61
CA PRO A 6 -15.21 -4.07 58.29
C PRO A 6 -14.10 -4.30 57.24
N LEU A 7 -14.29 -5.35 56.45
CA LEU A 7 -13.47 -5.69 55.30
C LEU A 7 -13.79 -4.70 54.17
N LEU A 8 -12.90 -3.74 53.91
CA LEU A 8 -12.96 -2.84 52.74
C LEU A 8 -12.59 -3.64 51.50
N ALA A 9 -13.59 -3.91 50.67
CA ALA A 9 -13.37 -4.47 49.33
C ALA A 9 -12.79 -3.38 48.43
N ILE A 10 -11.50 -3.51 48.10
CA ILE A 10 -10.85 -2.68 47.08
C ILE A 10 -11.22 -3.26 45.73
N SER A 11 -12.19 -2.64 45.05
CA SER A 11 -12.49 -2.92 43.64
C SER A 11 -11.37 -2.36 42.78
N ALA A 12 -10.49 -3.23 42.31
CA ALA A 12 -9.53 -2.88 41.26
C ALA A 12 -10.28 -2.67 39.94
N LEU A 13 -10.49 -1.39 39.58
CA LEU A 13 -10.85 -1.02 38.22
C LEU A 13 -9.61 -1.27 37.34
N CYS A 14 -9.54 -2.45 36.73
CA CYS A 14 -8.65 -2.71 35.61
C CYS A 14 -9.19 -1.87 34.42
N GLY A 15 -8.64 -0.66 34.26
CA GLY A 15 -8.87 0.15 33.10
C GLY A 15 -8.36 -0.59 31.86
N SER A 16 -9.30 -1.03 31.01
CA SER A 16 -8.99 -1.54 29.68
C SER A 16 -8.46 -0.38 28.85
N ALA A 17 -7.16 -0.14 28.91
CA ALA A 17 -6.48 0.73 27.96
C ALA A 17 -6.61 0.07 26.59
N THR A 18 -7.50 0.60 25.77
CA THR A 18 -7.69 0.17 24.39
C THR A 18 -6.42 0.50 23.58
N TYR A 19 -5.68 -0.53 23.21
CA TYR A 19 -4.54 -0.45 22.30
C TYR A 19 -5.01 -0.20 20.85
N ALA A 20 -5.86 0.80 20.64
CA ALA A 20 -6.35 1.16 19.30
C ALA A 20 -5.26 1.74 18.39
N GLY A 21 -4.12 2.14 18.95
CA GLY A 21 -3.03 2.73 18.17
C GLY A 21 -2.10 1.75 17.45
N LEU A 22 -2.01 0.49 17.92
CA LEU A 22 -1.12 -0.50 17.29
C LEU A 22 -1.74 -1.21 16.07
N THR A 23 -3.07 -1.25 15.99
CA THR A 23 -3.75 -1.93 14.89
C THR A 23 -3.61 -1.18 13.56
N ALA A 24 -3.61 0.16 13.56
CA ALA A 24 -3.46 0.95 12.36
C ALA A 24 -2.06 0.81 11.71
N ALA A 25 -1.00 0.72 12.53
CA ALA A 25 0.36 0.50 12.03
C ALA A 25 0.56 -0.92 11.50
N ALA A 26 -0.08 -1.92 12.12
CA ALA A 26 -0.03 -3.31 11.66
C ALA A 26 -0.80 -3.50 10.34
N GLU A 27 -1.92 -2.79 10.13
CA GLU A 27 -2.65 -2.80 8.86
C GLU A 27 -1.84 -2.20 7.71
N LEU A 28 -1.06 -1.14 7.97
CA LEU A 28 -0.20 -0.53 6.95
C LEU A 28 0.96 -1.45 6.54
N VAL A 29 1.54 -2.20 7.46
CA VAL A 29 2.66 -3.12 7.19
C VAL A 29 2.19 -4.43 6.55
N GLY A 30 0.98 -4.87 6.83
CA GLY A 30 0.40 -6.11 6.28
C GLY A 30 -0.49 -5.91 5.05
N ASN A 31 -0.68 -4.67 4.58
CA ASN A 31 -1.53 -4.39 3.44
C ASN A 31 -0.73 -4.50 2.13
N PRO A 32 -0.94 -5.54 1.30
CA PRO A 32 -0.22 -5.71 0.04
C PRO A 32 -0.32 -4.49 -0.87
N LYS A 33 -1.44 -3.80 -0.82
CA LYS A 33 -1.70 -2.57 -1.58
C LYS A 33 -0.73 -1.44 -1.22
N ALA A 34 -0.42 -1.23 0.07
CA ALA A 34 0.51 -0.19 0.50
C ALA A 34 1.95 -0.49 0.04
N ALA A 35 2.39 -1.73 0.15
CA ALA A 35 3.71 -2.16 -0.31
C ALA A 35 3.86 -2.01 -1.84
N GLN A 36 2.82 -2.33 -2.59
CA GLN A 36 2.80 -2.19 -4.05
C GLN A 36 2.83 -0.73 -4.48
N VAL A 37 2.05 0.14 -3.83
CA VAL A 37 2.09 1.59 -4.08
C VAL A 37 3.48 2.16 -3.82
N ALA A 38 4.13 1.76 -2.71
CA ALA A 38 5.49 2.20 -2.38
C ALA A 38 6.51 1.80 -3.46
N MET A 39 6.36 0.62 -4.07
CA MET A 39 7.20 0.14 -5.16
C MET A 39 7.04 0.99 -6.43
N CYS A 40 5.82 1.39 -6.75
CA CYS A 40 5.53 2.21 -7.93
C CYS A 40 5.99 3.67 -7.75
N VAL A 41 5.74 4.26 -6.57
CA VAL A 41 6.02 5.67 -6.29
C VAL A 41 7.51 6.01 -6.37
N GLY A 42 8.39 5.04 -6.13
CA GLY A 42 9.84 5.21 -6.21
C GLY A 42 10.34 5.68 -7.59
N CYS A 43 9.58 5.37 -8.65
CA CYS A 43 9.87 5.85 -10.00
C CYS A 43 8.76 6.79 -10.52
N HIS A 44 7.50 6.41 -10.38
CA HIS A 44 6.35 7.11 -10.93
C HIS A 44 5.82 8.28 -10.08
N GLY A 45 6.37 8.48 -8.89
CA GLY A 45 6.02 9.59 -8.00
C GLY A 45 6.94 10.80 -8.09
N ILE A 46 7.98 10.75 -8.92
CA ILE A 46 9.00 11.81 -9.04
C ILE A 46 8.81 12.57 -10.35
N PRO A 47 8.39 13.85 -10.32
CA PRO A 47 8.24 14.65 -11.53
C PRO A 47 9.55 14.74 -12.32
N GLY A 48 9.50 14.49 -13.63
CA GLY A 48 10.64 14.57 -14.52
C GLY A 48 11.71 13.48 -14.33
N TYR A 49 11.42 12.45 -13.54
CA TYR A 49 12.37 11.34 -13.35
C TYR A 49 12.66 10.61 -14.66
N LYS A 50 13.93 10.32 -14.88
CA LYS A 50 14.40 9.53 -16.04
C LYS A 50 15.13 8.30 -15.54
N ALA A 51 14.67 7.14 -15.94
CA ALA A 51 15.41 5.89 -15.76
C ALA A 51 16.55 5.82 -16.79
N SER A 52 17.70 5.28 -16.38
CA SER A 52 18.88 5.17 -17.24
C SER A 52 19.11 3.76 -17.80
N PHE A 53 18.29 2.80 -17.39
CA PHE A 53 18.40 1.41 -17.85
C PHE A 53 17.02 0.88 -18.30
N PRO A 54 16.93 0.14 -19.41
CA PRO A 54 18.01 -0.24 -20.37
C PRO A 54 18.48 0.92 -21.25
N GLU A 55 17.76 2.00 -21.28
CA GLU A 55 18.06 3.25 -22.00
C GLU A 55 17.45 4.44 -21.27
N VAL A 56 17.89 5.65 -21.57
CA VAL A 56 17.34 6.85 -20.93
C VAL A 56 15.88 7.01 -21.33
N TYR A 57 14.98 6.81 -20.38
CA TYR A 57 13.54 6.87 -20.59
C TYR A 57 12.87 7.73 -19.52
N GLN A 58 12.00 8.63 -19.95
CA GLN A 58 11.22 9.43 -19.00
C GLN A 58 10.10 8.57 -18.39
N VAL A 59 10.12 8.46 -17.06
CA VAL A 59 9.10 7.71 -16.32
C VAL A 59 7.82 8.54 -16.24
N PRO A 60 6.68 8.04 -16.72
CA PRO A 60 5.43 8.79 -16.67
C PRO A 60 4.87 8.88 -15.26
N MET A 61 4.26 10.00 -14.92
CA MET A 61 3.43 10.12 -13.72
C MET A 61 2.13 9.33 -13.92
N LEU A 62 1.70 8.61 -12.86
CA LEU A 62 0.50 7.76 -12.92
C LEU A 62 -0.75 8.44 -12.38
N GLY A 63 -0.59 9.43 -11.49
CA GLY A 63 -1.71 10.11 -10.84
C GLY A 63 -2.68 10.72 -11.86
N GLY A 64 -3.99 10.48 -11.65
CA GLY A 64 -5.05 11.00 -12.52
C GLY A 64 -5.27 10.24 -13.83
N GLN A 65 -4.49 9.20 -14.10
CA GLN A 65 -4.70 8.35 -15.28
C GLN A 65 -5.94 7.46 -15.10
N SER A 66 -6.60 7.11 -16.19
CA SER A 66 -7.76 6.22 -16.17
C SER A 66 -7.41 4.85 -15.55
N ALA A 67 -8.24 4.38 -14.61
CA ALA A 67 -8.04 3.07 -13.98
C ALA A 67 -7.98 1.95 -15.03
N LYS A 68 -8.86 1.99 -16.02
CA LYS A 68 -8.89 1.00 -17.10
C LYS A 68 -7.60 0.99 -17.92
N TYR A 69 -7.03 2.16 -18.17
CA TYR A 69 -5.77 2.28 -18.88
C TYR A 69 -4.61 1.68 -18.06
N ILE A 70 -4.52 2.04 -16.76
CA ILE A 70 -3.46 1.54 -15.89
C ILE A 70 -3.52 0.01 -15.79
N GLU A 71 -4.71 -0.57 -15.55
CA GLU A 71 -4.90 -2.00 -15.45
C GLU A 71 -4.50 -2.73 -16.75
N ASN A 72 -4.97 -2.23 -17.89
CA ASN A 72 -4.63 -2.81 -19.18
C ASN A 72 -3.13 -2.73 -19.47
N ALA A 73 -2.50 -1.57 -19.20
CA ALA A 73 -1.07 -1.40 -19.40
C ALA A 73 -0.23 -2.37 -18.57
N LEU A 74 -0.59 -2.60 -17.29
CA LEU A 74 0.07 -3.59 -16.44
C LEU A 74 -0.07 -5.01 -17.00
N LYS A 75 -1.28 -5.38 -17.46
CA LYS A 75 -1.52 -6.69 -18.10
C LYS A 75 -0.71 -6.87 -19.40
N GLU A 76 -0.62 -5.82 -20.21
CA GLU A 76 0.18 -5.84 -21.45
C GLU A 76 1.67 -6.00 -21.15
N TYR A 77 2.20 -5.34 -20.11
CA TYR A 77 3.57 -5.57 -19.65
C TYR A 77 3.79 -7.00 -19.13
N GLN A 78 2.86 -7.51 -18.34
CA GLN A 78 2.92 -8.88 -17.81
C GLN A 78 2.98 -9.91 -18.92
N LYS A 79 2.15 -9.76 -19.96
CA LYS A 79 2.12 -10.63 -21.14
C LYS A 79 3.30 -10.40 -22.10
N GLY A 80 4.03 -9.32 -21.97
CA GLY A 80 5.13 -8.96 -22.86
C GLY A 80 4.70 -8.25 -24.15
N GLU A 81 3.46 -7.84 -24.24
CA GLU A 81 2.92 -7.04 -25.35
C GLU A 81 3.51 -5.63 -25.38
N ARG A 82 3.78 -5.06 -24.18
CA ARG A 82 4.60 -3.85 -24.03
C ARG A 82 6.04 -4.21 -23.70
N LYS A 83 6.98 -3.59 -24.45
CA LYS A 83 8.41 -3.89 -24.35
C LYS A 83 9.11 -2.86 -23.47
N HIS A 84 9.09 -3.04 -22.17
CA HIS A 84 9.92 -2.30 -21.23
C HIS A 84 10.40 -3.25 -20.13
N PRO A 85 11.69 -3.62 -20.09
CA PRO A 85 12.19 -4.68 -19.20
C PRO A 85 11.85 -4.48 -17.74
N SER A 86 12.06 -3.26 -17.20
CA SER A 86 11.75 -2.95 -15.80
C SER A 86 10.26 -3.13 -15.51
N MET A 87 9.37 -2.62 -16.37
CA MET A 87 7.93 -2.75 -16.18
C MET A 87 7.43 -4.18 -16.36
N ARG A 88 8.05 -4.97 -17.23
CA ARG A 88 7.75 -6.41 -17.33
C ARG A 88 8.08 -7.16 -16.05
N GLY A 89 9.23 -6.84 -15.44
CA GLY A 89 9.63 -7.45 -14.17
C GLY A 89 8.64 -7.08 -13.05
N ILE A 90 8.27 -5.80 -12.93
CA ILE A 90 7.30 -5.31 -11.95
C ILE A 90 5.93 -5.96 -12.17
N ALA A 91 5.37 -5.86 -13.38
CA ALA A 91 4.05 -6.39 -13.69
C ALA A 91 3.96 -7.92 -13.56
N GLY A 92 5.07 -8.63 -13.84
CA GLY A 92 5.16 -10.07 -13.67
C GLY A 92 4.95 -10.56 -12.23
N SER A 93 5.20 -9.69 -11.24
CA SER A 93 5.02 -10.00 -9.83
C SER A 93 3.61 -9.68 -9.29
N LEU A 94 2.76 -9.04 -10.09
CA LEU A 94 1.42 -8.59 -9.67
C LEU A 94 0.35 -9.61 -10.06
N SER A 95 -0.60 -9.80 -9.15
CA SER A 95 -1.86 -10.50 -9.46
C SER A 95 -2.85 -9.57 -10.17
N ASP A 96 -3.89 -10.12 -10.77
CA ASP A 96 -4.98 -9.32 -11.37
C ASP A 96 -5.64 -8.38 -10.35
N GLN A 97 -5.78 -8.85 -9.11
CA GLN A 97 -6.34 -8.05 -8.02
C GLN A 97 -5.42 -6.89 -7.65
N ASP A 98 -4.10 -7.12 -7.65
CA ASP A 98 -3.11 -6.06 -7.37
C ASP A 98 -3.15 -4.99 -8.45
N MET A 99 -3.23 -5.39 -9.71
CA MET A 99 -3.35 -4.46 -10.84
C MET A 99 -4.63 -3.62 -10.76
N ALA A 100 -5.76 -4.23 -10.42
CA ALA A 100 -7.02 -3.52 -10.21
C ALA A 100 -6.95 -2.54 -9.04
N ASN A 101 -6.33 -2.93 -7.92
CA ASN A 101 -6.14 -2.09 -6.74
C ASN A 101 -5.23 -0.89 -7.03
N LEU A 102 -4.12 -1.09 -7.71
CA LEU A 102 -3.21 -0.03 -8.14
C LEU A 102 -3.88 0.93 -9.11
N ALA A 103 -4.63 0.41 -10.07
CA ALA A 103 -5.39 1.20 -11.03
C ALA A 103 -6.42 2.10 -10.32
N ALA A 104 -7.18 1.55 -9.36
CA ALA A 104 -8.13 2.31 -8.56
C ALA A 104 -7.44 3.40 -7.72
N TYR A 105 -6.29 3.10 -7.12
CA TYR A 105 -5.52 4.04 -6.31
C TYR A 105 -5.02 5.22 -7.12
N TYR A 106 -4.30 4.96 -8.22
CA TYR A 106 -3.68 6.03 -9.01
C TYR A 106 -4.68 6.86 -9.80
N SER A 107 -5.78 6.29 -10.24
CA SER A 107 -6.83 7.04 -10.97
C SER A 107 -7.51 8.13 -10.13
N GLN A 108 -7.47 8.00 -8.80
CA GLN A 108 -8.08 8.95 -7.87
C GLN A 108 -7.10 10.06 -7.43
N GLN A 109 -5.84 9.98 -7.81
CA GLN A 109 -4.84 10.99 -7.48
C GLN A 109 -4.90 12.15 -8.48
N LYS A 110 -4.65 13.36 -7.99
CA LYS A 110 -4.63 14.59 -8.80
C LYS A 110 -3.21 15.07 -8.99
#